data_b2f4fba9f591cd95aec9016c0de1a6f6
#
_entry.id   b2f4fba9f591cd95aec9016c0de1a6f6
#
_cell.length_a   1.000
_cell.length_b   1.000
_cell.length_c   1.000
_cell.angle_alpha   90.00
_cell.angle_beta   90.00
_cell.angle_gamma   90.00
#
_symmetry.space_group_name_H-M   'P 1'
#
loop_
_entity.id
_entity.type
_entity.pdbx_description
1 polymer ?
#
loop_
_entity_poly.entity_id
_entity_poly.type
_entity_poly.pdbx_seq_one_letter_code
_entity_poly.pdbx_strand_id
1 'polypeptide(L)'
;MANKNEQGVLDNETLIKSEAFFDKNKKAIIIAVLAIIIIVVGGFLYKVYVAEPREEKASTELAKGQEYFNAEQFDKALNGDGAGFTGLLNIINNYGSTDAANLANLYTGLCYANLNKWNEAVKYLDEYSPADDAMVSPAAVAALGNAYAHVNQLDKAVDNLKKAADMADSEGRDGVNNSLSPTFRLQAAILLESQGKKDDALKIYQDIKKKYVNSALVQSQEIDKYIERASR
;
A
#
# COMPACT_ATOMS: atom_id res chain seq x y z
N MET A 1 -37.84 48.38 -12.08
CA MET A 1 -36.61 49.13 -11.76
C MET A 1 -36.27 49.18 -10.27
N ALA A 2 -36.68 48.18 -9.47
CA ALA A 2 -36.58 48.22 -7.98
C ALA A 2 -35.48 47.30 -7.39
N ASN A 3 -34.66 46.62 -8.22
CA ASN A 3 -33.78 45.57 -7.70
C ASN A 3 -32.27 45.91 -7.69
N LYS A 4 -31.86 47.10 -8.10
CA LYS A 4 -30.45 47.52 -8.16
C LYS A 4 -29.97 48.27 -6.90
N ASN A 5 -30.90 48.84 -6.13
CA ASN A 5 -30.57 49.61 -4.91
C ASN A 5 -30.44 48.71 -3.66
N GLU A 6 -31.18 47.59 -3.59
CA GLU A 6 -31.10 46.68 -2.44
C GLU A 6 -29.80 45.86 -2.42
N GLN A 7 -29.28 45.44 -3.58
CA GLN A 7 -27.98 44.76 -3.64
C GLN A 7 -26.81 45.66 -3.21
N GLY A 8 -26.83 46.94 -3.61
CA GLY A 8 -25.77 47.87 -3.22
C GLY A 8 -25.77 48.25 -1.72
N VAL A 9 -26.92 48.16 -1.05
CA VAL A 9 -27.05 48.41 0.40
C VAL A 9 -26.61 47.19 1.20
N LEU A 10 -26.93 45.98 0.73
CA LEU A 10 -26.50 44.72 1.35
C LEU A 10 -24.98 44.51 1.21
N ASP A 11 -24.39 44.90 0.08
CA ASP A 11 -22.91 44.86 -0.13
C ASP A 11 -22.18 45.84 0.80
N ASN A 12 -22.73 47.05 1.01
CA ASN A 12 -22.15 48.02 1.94
C ASN A 12 -22.29 47.58 3.41
N GLU A 13 -23.38 46.97 3.80
CA GLU A 13 -23.59 46.52 5.19
C GLU A 13 -22.69 45.30 5.54
N THR A 14 -22.49 44.41 4.59
CA THR A 14 -21.53 43.28 4.73
C THR A 14 -20.09 43.75 4.77
N LEU A 15 -19.72 44.75 3.98
CA LEU A 15 -18.38 45.37 4.01
C LEU A 15 -18.11 46.04 5.37
N ILE A 16 -19.02 46.85 5.87
CA ILE A 16 -18.86 47.54 7.17
C ILE A 16 -18.76 46.52 8.33
N LYS A 17 -19.57 45.45 8.31
CA LYS A 17 -19.51 44.38 9.32
C LYS A 17 -18.18 43.62 9.25
N SER A 18 -17.64 43.36 8.05
CA SER A 18 -16.35 42.71 7.89
C SER A 18 -15.20 43.58 8.35
N GLU A 19 -15.20 44.91 8.03
CA GLU A 19 -14.19 45.85 8.51
C GLU A 19 -14.21 45.96 10.05
N ALA A 20 -15.36 46.09 10.65
CA ALA A 20 -15.50 46.12 12.11
C ALA A 20 -15.04 44.82 12.79
N PHE A 21 -15.26 43.67 12.16
CA PHE A 21 -14.73 42.38 12.64
C PHE A 21 -13.22 42.33 12.57
N PHE A 22 -12.60 42.76 11.45
CA PHE A 22 -11.18 42.81 11.28
C PHE A 22 -10.51 43.75 12.28
N ASP A 23 -11.04 44.95 12.46
CA ASP A 23 -10.50 45.92 13.42
C ASP A 23 -10.57 45.41 14.87
N LYS A 24 -11.66 44.80 15.24
CA LYS A 24 -11.85 44.23 16.58
C LYS A 24 -10.92 43.04 16.85
N ASN A 25 -10.63 42.21 15.82
CA ASN A 25 -9.87 40.97 15.97
C ASN A 25 -8.45 41.06 15.40
N LYS A 26 -7.99 42.22 14.98
CA LYS A 26 -6.70 42.46 14.28
C LYS A 26 -5.51 41.73 14.91
N LYS A 27 -5.37 41.84 16.25
CA LYS A 27 -4.27 41.17 16.96
C LYS A 27 -4.37 39.63 16.89
N ALA A 28 -5.58 39.09 17.07
CA ALA A 28 -5.81 37.66 17.00
C ALA A 28 -5.56 37.10 15.60
N ILE A 29 -6.00 37.83 14.56
CA ILE A 29 -5.77 37.47 13.16
C ILE A 29 -4.27 37.47 12.84
N ILE A 30 -3.52 38.51 13.25
CA ILE A 30 -2.07 38.57 13.03
C ILE A 30 -1.37 37.40 13.73
N ILE A 31 -1.72 37.09 14.98
CA ILE A 31 -1.14 35.95 15.71
C ILE A 31 -1.46 34.63 15.00
N ALA A 32 -2.69 34.43 14.53
CA ALA A 32 -3.08 33.21 13.80
C ALA A 32 -2.31 33.06 12.48
N VAL A 33 -2.16 34.14 11.71
CA VAL A 33 -1.37 34.15 10.46
C VAL A 33 0.12 33.83 10.74
N LEU A 34 0.69 34.45 11.76
CA LEU A 34 2.09 34.17 12.15
C LEU A 34 2.26 32.71 12.59
N ALA A 35 1.32 32.17 13.35
CA ALA A 35 1.37 30.75 13.74
C ALA A 35 1.33 29.82 12.52
N ILE A 36 0.47 30.08 11.55
CA ILE A 36 0.40 29.32 10.29
C ILE A 36 1.72 29.41 9.52
N ILE A 37 2.30 30.61 9.42
CA ILE A 37 3.60 30.80 8.74
C ILE A 37 4.70 29.99 9.44
N ILE A 38 4.77 30.01 10.77
CA ILE A 38 5.76 29.24 11.53
C ILE A 38 5.58 27.72 11.28
N ILE A 39 4.34 27.22 11.26
CA ILE A 39 4.07 25.81 10.98
C ILE A 39 4.50 25.43 9.55
N VAL A 40 4.16 26.23 8.57
CA VAL A 40 4.51 25.98 7.15
C VAL A 40 6.02 26.03 6.94
N VAL A 41 6.69 27.09 7.44
CA VAL A 41 8.15 27.24 7.32
C VAL A 41 8.86 26.14 8.10
N GLY A 42 8.41 25.84 9.33
CA GLY A 42 8.98 24.77 10.14
C GLY A 42 8.84 23.40 9.48
N GLY A 43 7.68 23.10 8.90
CA GLY A 43 7.45 21.88 8.12
C GLY A 43 8.36 21.78 6.89
N PHE A 44 8.51 22.87 6.16
CA PHE A 44 9.40 22.95 5.01
C PHE A 44 10.87 22.71 5.39
N LEU A 45 11.36 23.38 6.43
CA LEU A 45 12.73 23.20 6.93
C LEU A 45 12.96 21.76 7.42
N TYR A 46 12.00 21.19 8.16
CA TYR A 46 12.07 19.79 8.59
C TYR A 46 12.17 18.84 7.38
N LYS A 47 11.33 19.06 6.34
CA LYS A 47 11.37 18.26 5.12
C LYS A 47 12.75 18.30 4.48
N VAL A 48 13.29 19.48 4.19
CA VAL A 48 14.53 19.65 3.43
C VAL A 48 15.78 19.25 4.22
N TYR A 49 15.84 19.58 5.53
CA TYR A 49 17.06 19.36 6.32
C TYR A 49 17.07 18.08 7.13
N VAL A 50 15.91 17.43 7.31
CA VAL A 50 15.80 16.19 8.13
C VAL A 50 15.23 15.05 7.33
N ALA A 51 14.04 15.19 6.74
CA ALA A 51 13.34 14.08 6.11
C ALA A 51 14.03 13.62 4.80
N GLU A 52 14.34 14.54 3.88
CA GLU A 52 14.99 14.21 2.61
C GLU A 52 16.39 13.57 2.79
N PRO A 53 17.30 14.09 3.61
CA PRO A 53 18.59 13.44 3.84
C PRO A 53 18.48 12.06 4.52
N ARG A 54 17.46 11.85 5.35
CA ARG A 54 17.20 10.52 5.95
C ARG A 54 16.69 9.54 4.90
N GLU A 55 15.79 9.97 4.03
CA GLU A 55 15.26 9.16 2.92
C GLU A 55 16.39 8.77 1.96
N GLU A 56 17.25 9.71 1.56
CA GLU A 56 18.39 9.43 0.66
C GLU A 56 19.34 8.37 1.22
N LYS A 57 19.69 8.48 2.51
CA LYS A 57 20.52 7.49 3.19
C LYS A 57 19.84 6.13 3.26
N ALA A 58 18.56 6.10 3.66
CA ALA A 58 17.78 4.88 3.76
C ALA A 58 17.63 4.19 2.41
N SER A 59 17.36 4.95 1.33
CA SER A 59 17.25 4.44 -0.04
C SER A 59 18.58 3.86 -0.54
N THR A 60 19.71 4.51 -0.23
CA THR A 60 21.04 3.99 -0.58
C THR A 60 21.33 2.65 0.09
N GLU A 61 21.01 2.52 1.38
CA GLU A 61 21.14 1.26 2.10
C GLU A 61 20.15 0.20 1.60
N LEU A 62 18.91 0.60 1.30
CA LEU A 62 17.90 -0.29 0.75
C LEU A 62 18.35 -0.93 -0.57
N ALA A 63 18.98 -0.15 -1.46
CA ALA A 63 19.47 -0.66 -2.74
C ALA A 63 20.46 -1.82 -2.54
N LYS A 64 21.37 -1.74 -1.55
CA LYS A 64 22.28 -2.84 -1.20
C LYS A 64 21.53 -4.05 -0.65
N GLY A 65 20.49 -3.82 0.17
CA GLY A 65 19.62 -4.89 0.65
C GLY A 65 18.90 -5.63 -0.48
N GLN A 66 18.46 -4.90 -1.49
CA GLN A 66 17.85 -5.46 -2.70
C GLN A 66 18.85 -6.28 -3.54
N GLU A 67 20.11 -5.82 -3.64
CA GLU A 67 21.16 -6.58 -4.30
C GLU A 67 21.38 -7.95 -3.62
N TYR A 68 21.50 -7.98 -2.30
CA TYR A 68 21.60 -9.23 -1.55
C TYR A 68 20.36 -10.10 -1.66
N PHE A 69 19.16 -9.51 -1.65
CA PHE A 69 17.91 -10.23 -1.86
C PHE A 69 17.88 -10.89 -3.24
N ASN A 70 18.22 -10.15 -4.30
CA ASN A 70 18.25 -10.65 -5.68
C ASN A 70 19.32 -11.73 -5.90
N ALA A 71 20.39 -11.70 -5.10
CA ALA A 71 21.43 -12.74 -5.08
C ALA A 71 21.07 -13.91 -4.15
N GLU A 72 19.83 -13.98 -3.62
CA GLU A 72 19.33 -15.01 -2.69
C GLU A 72 20.15 -15.12 -1.40
N GLN A 73 20.93 -14.07 -1.06
CA GLN A 73 21.71 -13.99 0.18
C GLN A 73 20.86 -13.39 1.31
N PHE A 74 19.74 -14.05 1.64
CA PHE A 74 18.69 -13.52 2.54
C PHE A 74 19.21 -13.17 3.94
N ASP A 75 20.13 -13.95 4.50
CA ASP A 75 20.73 -13.64 5.81
C ASP A 75 21.54 -12.35 5.79
N LYS A 76 22.31 -12.10 4.70
CA LYS A 76 23.03 -10.82 4.54
C LYS A 76 22.08 -9.67 4.25
N ALA A 77 21.04 -9.89 3.44
CA ALA A 77 20.02 -8.89 3.23
C ALA A 77 19.37 -8.43 4.55
N LEU A 78 19.06 -9.39 5.43
CA LEU A 78 18.46 -9.10 6.73
C LEU A 78 19.40 -8.41 7.71
N ASN A 79 20.61 -8.95 7.89
CA ASN A 79 21.49 -8.64 9.02
C ASN A 79 22.73 -7.83 8.64
N GLY A 80 22.99 -7.62 7.34
CA GLY A 80 24.19 -6.94 6.84
C GLY A 80 25.31 -7.91 6.48
N ASP A 81 26.36 -7.35 5.89
CA ASP A 81 27.48 -8.11 5.30
C ASP A 81 28.77 -8.04 6.11
N GLY A 82 28.77 -7.25 7.20
CA GLY A 82 29.98 -6.97 7.99
C GLY A 82 31.02 -6.08 7.31
N ALA A 83 30.75 -5.61 6.07
CA ALA A 83 31.68 -4.83 5.25
C ALA A 83 31.14 -3.44 4.87
N GLY A 84 30.06 -2.99 5.54
CA GLY A 84 29.50 -1.65 5.36
C GLY A 84 28.00 -1.59 5.14
N PHE A 85 27.36 -2.67 4.73
CA PHE A 85 25.91 -2.78 4.71
C PHE A 85 25.40 -3.31 6.06
N THR A 86 24.44 -2.60 6.65
CA THR A 86 24.00 -2.87 8.03
C THR A 86 22.75 -3.76 8.11
N GLY A 87 22.14 -4.09 6.98
CA GLY A 87 20.97 -4.96 6.88
C GLY A 87 19.63 -4.23 6.85
N LEU A 88 18.64 -4.89 6.23
CA LEU A 88 17.27 -4.37 6.12
C LEU A 88 16.63 -4.11 7.50
N LEU A 89 16.89 -4.97 8.48
CA LEU A 89 16.41 -4.78 9.84
C LEU A 89 16.91 -3.48 10.48
N ASN A 90 18.16 -3.10 10.17
CA ASN A 90 18.73 -1.86 10.65
C ASN A 90 18.12 -0.63 9.95
N ILE A 91 17.77 -0.75 8.67
CA ILE A 91 17.05 0.32 7.93
C ILE A 91 15.69 0.57 8.59
N ILE A 92 14.91 -0.46 8.88
CA ILE A 92 13.61 -0.36 9.54
C ILE A 92 13.77 0.34 10.90
N ASN A 93 14.74 -0.04 11.70
CA ASN A 93 14.93 0.50 13.04
C ASN A 93 15.39 1.97 13.03
N ASN A 94 16.30 2.34 12.13
CA ASN A 94 16.91 3.67 12.14
C ASN A 94 16.16 4.70 11.27
N TYR A 95 15.43 4.24 10.27
CA TYR A 95 14.79 5.09 9.26
C TYR A 95 13.27 4.83 9.15
N GLY A 96 12.63 4.29 10.17
CA GLY A 96 11.23 3.81 10.14
C GLY A 96 10.15 4.79 9.63
N SER A 97 10.47 6.10 9.53
CA SER A 97 9.57 7.12 8.98
C SER A 97 9.80 7.43 7.49
N THR A 98 10.64 6.64 6.80
CA THR A 98 11.00 6.82 5.38
C THR A 98 10.27 5.82 4.49
N ASP A 99 10.09 6.18 3.21
CA ASP A 99 9.54 5.26 2.21
C ASP A 99 10.46 4.08 1.97
N ALA A 100 11.78 4.29 2.05
CA ALA A 100 12.77 3.22 1.98
C ALA A 100 12.61 2.21 3.12
N ALA A 101 12.32 2.65 4.35
CA ALA A 101 12.07 1.73 5.46
C ALA A 101 10.74 0.96 5.29
N ASN A 102 9.72 1.58 4.69
CA ASN A 102 8.50 0.88 4.31
C ASN A 102 8.80 -0.25 3.32
N LEU A 103 9.58 0.01 2.26
CA LEU A 103 10.04 -1.02 1.34
C LEU A 103 10.97 -2.04 2.00
N ALA A 104 11.78 -1.64 2.99
CA ALA A 104 12.61 -2.57 3.74
C ALA A 104 11.76 -3.58 4.53
N ASN A 105 10.56 -3.19 5.04
CA ASN A 105 9.62 -4.14 5.64
C ASN A 105 9.19 -5.21 4.62
N LEU A 106 8.82 -4.81 3.39
CA LEU A 106 8.46 -5.76 2.34
C LEU A 106 9.61 -6.75 2.06
N TYR A 107 10.82 -6.25 1.77
CA TYR A 107 11.95 -7.13 1.47
C TYR A 107 12.36 -8.01 2.67
N THR A 108 12.26 -7.49 3.88
CA THR A 108 12.49 -8.26 5.12
C THR A 108 11.50 -9.41 5.23
N GLY A 109 10.22 -9.14 5.03
CA GLY A 109 9.20 -10.19 5.04
C GLY A 109 9.41 -11.24 3.96
N LEU A 110 9.78 -10.83 2.74
CA LEU A 110 10.11 -11.75 1.66
C LEU A 110 11.37 -12.57 1.95
N CYS A 111 12.42 -11.99 2.56
CA CYS A 111 13.58 -12.74 3.02
C CYS A 111 13.20 -13.83 4.01
N TYR A 112 12.38 -13.47 5.01
CA TYR A 112 11.92 -14.46 6.01
C TYR A 112 11.05 -15.55 5.38
N ALA A 113 10.20 -15.22 4.42
CA ALA A 113 9.41 -16.20 3.68
C ALA A 113 10.31 -17.21 2.92
N ASN A 114 11.34 -16.71 2.24
CA ASN A 114 12.32 -17.57 1.55
C ASN A 114 13.14 -18.44 2.52
N LEU A 115 13.35 -17.98 3.73
CA LEU A 115 14.00 -18.75 4.80
C LEU A 115 13.03 -19.68 5.56
N ASN A 116 11.76 -19.81 5.11
CA ASN A 116 10.69 -20.56 5.76
C ASN A 116 10.36 -20.10 7.19
N LYS A 117 10.69 -18.85 7.54
CA LYS A 117 10.37 -18.22 8.82
C LYS A 117 9.06 -17.45 8.70
N TRP A 118 7.95 -18.20 8.59
CA TRP A 118 6.65 -17.65 8.20
C TRP A 118 6.02 -16.69 9.22
N ASN A 119 6.25 -16.88 10.51
CA ASN A 119 5.76 -15.94 11.54
C ASN A 119 6.45 -14.57 11.43
N GLU A 120 7.76 -14.57 11.19
CA GLU A 120 8.52 -13.35 10.94
C GLU A 120 8.12 -12.71 9.62
N ALA A 121 7.89 -13.53 8.58
CA ALA A 121 7.40 -13.04 7.30
C ALA A 121 6.07 -12.30 7.46
N VAL A 122 5.09 -12.88 8.16
CA VAL A 122 3.81 -12.23 8.47
C VAL A 122 4.04 -10.89 9.17
N LYS A 123 4.90 -10.86 10.21
CA LYS A 123 5.16 -9.65 10.98
C LYS A 123 5.61 -8.49 10.07
N TYR A 124 6.63 -8.70 9.24
CA TYR A 124 7.19 -7.62 8.44
C TYR A 124 6.37 -7.28 7.19
N LEU A 125 5.69 -8.27 6.59
CA LEU A 125 4.76 -8.00 5.48
C LEU A 125 3.52 -7.22 5.94
N ASP A 126 3.05 -7.42 7.17
CA ASP A 126 1.92 -6.69 7.75
C ASP A 126 2.27 -5.24 8.09
N GLU A 127 3.55 -4.95 8.39
CA GLU A 127 4.07 -3.60 8.62
C GLU A 127 4.28 -2.80 7.32
N TYR A 128 4.24 -3.44 6.16
CA TYR A 128 4.33 -2.74 4.88
C TYR A 128 3.03 -1.97 4.58
N SER A 129 3.16 -0.67 4.35
CA SER A 129 2.05 0.19 3.94
C SER A 129 1.99 0.27 2.41
N PRO A 130 0.93 -0.26 1.77
CA PRO A 130 0.77 -0.19 0.33
C PRO A 130 0.69 1.25 -0.20
N ALA A 131 1.28 1.48 -1.37
CA ALA A 131 1.15 2.71 -2.14
C ALA A 131 0.15 2.51 -3.30
N ASP A 132 -0.19 3.62 -3.98
CA ASP A 132 -1.04 3.58 -5.18
C ASP A 132 -0.18 3.16 -6.39
N ASP A 133 -0.01 1.85 -6.58
CA ASP A 133 0.69 1.27 -7.70
C ASP A 133 0.06 -0.05 -8.15
N ALA A 134 0.21 -0.36 -9.44
CA ALA A 134 -0.45 -1.49 -10.08
C ALA A 134 0.22 -2.85 -9.84
N MET A 135 1.42 -2.92 -9.24
CA MET A 135 2.24 -4.13 -9.23
C MET A 135 2.83 -4.48 -7.88
N VAL A 136 3.57 -3.57 -7.25
CA VAL A 136 4.34 -3.85 -6.03
C VAL A 136 3.43 -4.02 -4.84
N SER A 137 2.53 -3.06 -4.61
CA SER A 137 1.61 -3.08 -3.47
C SER A 137 0.62 -4.24 -3.54
N PRO A 138 -0.03 -4.54 -4.69
CA PRO A 138 -0.84 -5.76 -4.79
C PRO A 138 -0.05 -7.04 -4.54
N ALA A 139 1.17 -7.14 -5.08
CA ALA A 139 2.02 -8.32 -4.87
C ALA A 139 2.47 -8.47 -3.41
N ALA A 140 2.76 -7.36 -2.72
CA ALA A 140 3.10 -7.36 -1.30
C ALA A 140 1.93 -7.86 -0.43
N VAL A 141 0.70 -7.38 -0.70
CA VAL A 141 -0.51 -7.84 0.00
C VAL A 141 -0.78 -9.31 -0.29
N ALA A 142 -0.55 -9.78 -1.53
CA ALA A 142 -0.64 -11.20 -1.85
C ALA A 142 0.43 -12.03 -1.13
N ALA A 143 1.66 -11.54 -1.01
CA ALA A 143 2.71 -12.20 -0.24
C ALA A 143 2.34 -12.35 1.24
N LEU A 144 1.73 -11.31 1.84
CA LEU A 144 1.16 -11.39 3.19
C LEU A 144 0.06 -12.47 3.28
N GLY A 145 -0.84 -12.51 2.31
CA GLY A 145 -1.86 -13.56 2.21
C GLY A 145 -1.26 -14.96 2.18
N ASN A 146 -0.23 -15.17 1.36
CA ASN A 146 0.47 -16.44 1.30
C ASN A 146 1.20 -16.77 2.62
N ALA A 147 1.83 -15.78 3.27
CA ALA A 147 2.46 -15.99 4.57
C ALA A 147 1.43 -16.38 5.64
N TYR A 148 0.24 -15.77 5.66
CA TYR A 148 -0.86 -16.18 6.52
C TYR A 148 -1.32 -17.62 6.26
N ALA A 149 -1.35 -18.07 5.00
CA ALA A 149 -1.68 -19.47 4.67
C ALA A 149 -0.66 -20.44 5.27
N HIS A 150 0.63 -20.12 5.20
CA HIS A 150 1.69 -20.96 5.79
C HIS A 150 1.63 -21.05 7.32
N VAL A 151 1.12 -20.04 8.00
CA VAL A 151 0.88 -20.08 9.46
C VAL A 151 -0.53 -20.55 9.82
N ASN A 152 -1.25 -21.18 8.87
CA ASN A 152 -2.60 -21.73 9.02
C ASN A 152 -3.68 -20.71 9.42
N GLN A 153 -3.49 -19.42 9.10
CA GLN A 153 -4.50 -18.38 9.27
C GLN A 153 -5.27 -18.18 7.95
N LEU A 154 -6.00 -19.23 7.54
CA LEU A 154 -6.55 -19.36 6.19
C LEU A 154 -7.58 -18.27 5.85
N ASP A 155 -8.40 -17.81 6.79
CA ASP A 155 -9.37 -16.74 6.52
C ASP A 155 -8.65 -15.42 6.22
N LYS A 156 -7.61 -15.06 6.99
CA LYS A 156 -6.78 -13.88 6.70
C LYS A 156 -6.04 -14.00 5.36
N ALA A 157 -5.58 -15.22 5.04
CA ALA A 157 -4.95 -15.49 3.75
C ALA A 157 -5.91 -15.20 2.59
N VAL A 158 -7.13 -15.72 2.64
CA VAL A 158 -8.17 -15.48 1.63
C VAL A 158 -8.50 -13.99 1.50
N ASP A 159 -8.68 -13.29 2.62
CA ASP A 159 -9.02 -11.87 2.63
C ASP A 159 -7.90 -11.02 2.00
N ASN A 160 -6.63 -11.28 2.35
CA ASN A 160 -5.49 -10.55 1.77
C ASN A 160 -5.32 -10.86 0.28
N LEU A 161 -5.50 -12.10 -0.16
CA LEU A 161 -5.42 -12.45 -1.59
C LEU A 161 -6.54 -11.79 -2.41
N LYS A 162 -7.77 -11.72 -1.88
CA LYS A 162 -8.85 -10.97 -2.52
C LYS A 162 -8.55 -9.48 -2.56
N LYS A 163 -8.10 -8.89 -1.44
CA LYS A 163 -7.68 -7.49 -1.38
C LYS A 163 -6.59 -7.18 -2.40
N ALA A 164 -5.57 -8.04 -2.51
CA ALA A 164 -4.51 -7.88 -3.50
C ALA A 164 -5.05 -7.87 -4.95
N ALA A 165 -6.00 -8.75 -5.26
CA ALA A 165 -6.65 -8.78 -6.56
C ALA A 165 -7.46 -7.50 -6.83
N ASP A 166 -8.21 -7.01 -5.84
CA ASP A 166 -9.00 -5.79 -5.96
C ASP A 166 -8.09 -4.55 -6.13
N MET A 167 -6.97 -4.47 -5.41
CA MET A 167 -5.96 -3.44 -5.58
C MET A 167 -5.35 -3.45 -6.99
N ALA A 168 -4.97 -4.62 -7.49
CA ALA A 168 -4.43 -4.74 -8.85
C ALA A 168 -5.47 -4.34 -9.92
N ASP A 169 -6.74 -4.65 -9.68
CA ASP A 169 -7.84 -4.26 -10.57
C ASP A 169 -8.09 -2.74 -10.56
N SER A 170 -8.04 -2.08 -9.38
CA SER A 170 -8.28 -0.63 -9.27
C SER A 170 -7.30 0.19 -10.09
N GLU A 171 -6.06 -0.26 -10.19
CA GLU A 171 -4.99 0.36 -10.99
C GLU A 171 -4.91 -0.17 -12.42
N GLY A 172 -5.73 -1.18 -12.75
CA GLY A 172 -5.79 -1.79 -14.08
C GLY A 172 -6.59 -0.95 -15.08
N ARG A 173 -6.26 -1.06 -16.38
CA ARG A 173 -7.05 -0.44 -17.42
C ARG A 173 -8.49 -0.97 -17.35
N ASP A 174 -9.47 -0.07 -17.36
CA ASP A 174 -10.90 -0.40 -17.30
C ASP A 174 -11.28 -1.20 -16.02
N GLY A 175 -10.51 -1.05 -14.93
CA GLY A 175 -10.75 -1.76 -13.69
C GLY A 175 -10.43 -3.26 -13.76
N VAL A 176 -9.51 -3.67 -14.64
CA VAL A 176 -9.15 -5.08 -14.84
C VAL A 176 -7.64 -5.25 -15.02
N ASN A 177 -7.04 -6.04 -14.14
CA ASN A 177 -5.65 -6.48 -14.26
C ASN A 177 -5.59 -7.96 -14.65
N ASN A 178 -5.42 -8.24 -15.95
CA ASN A 178 -5.39 -9.62 -16.46
C ASN A 178 -4.11 -10.41 -16.07
N SER A 179 -3.09 -9.76 -15.48
CA SER A 179 -1.84 -10.39 -15.08
C SER A 179 -1.84 -10.86 -13.64
N LEU A 180 -2.23 -10.00 -12.69
CA LEU A 180 -2.11 -10.27 -11.25
C LEU A 180 -3.43 -10.77 -10.64
N SER A 181 -4.53 -10.07 -10.90
CA SER A 181 -5.80 -10.32 -10.22
C SER A 181 -6.33 -11.75 -10.39
N PRO A 182 -6.31 -12.37 -11.58
CA PRO A 182 -6.79 -13.74 -11.73
C PRO A 182 -5.93 -14.74 -10.93
N THR A 183 -4.62 -14.51 -10.82
CA THR A 183 -3.72 -15.37 -10.03
C THR A 183 -4.01 -15.27 -8.53
N PHE A 184 -4.18 -14.06 -8.01
CA PHE A 184 -4.49 -13.88 -6.59
C PHE A 184 -5.88 -14.41 -6.24
N ARG A 185 -6.88 -14.21 -7.10
CA ARG A 185 -8.23 -14.80 -6.93
C ARG A 185 -8.19 -16.32 -6.99
N LEU A 186 -7.38 -16.90 -7.89
CA LEU A 186 -7.19 -18.34 -7.97
C LEU A 186 -6.63 -18.91 -6.65
N GLN A 187 -5.58 -18.27 -6.11
CA GLN A 187 -4.98 -18.67 -4.83
C GLN A 187 -6.02 -18.61 -3.68
N ALA A 188 -6.81 -17.52 -3.62
CA ALA A 188 -7.88 -17.40 -2.62
C ALA A 188 -8.92 -18.51 -2.75
N ALA A 189 -9.32 -18.83 -3.97
CA ALA A 189 -10.31 -19.90 -4.23
C ALA A 189 -9.77 -21.30 -3.86
N ILE A 190 -8.50 -21.58 -4.14
CA ILE A 190 -7.84 -22.84 -3.73
C ILE A 190 -7.84 -22.96 -2.20
N LEU A 191 -7.58 -21.89 -1.46
CA LEU A 191 -7.63 -21.89 -0.01
C LEU A 191 -9.05 -22.13 0.52
N LEU A 192 -10.07 -21.51 -0.09
CA LEU A 192 -11.47 -21.75 0.24
C LEU A 192 -11.86 -23.22 0.00
N GLU A 193 -11.42 -23.78 -1.11
CA GLU A 193 -11.66 -25.19 -1.43
C GLU A 193 -11.02 -26.11 -0.39
N SER A 194 -9.79 -25.81 0.06
CA SER A 194 -9.10 -26.56 1.12
C SER A 194 -9.81 -26.48 2.48
N GLN A 195 -10.60 -25.42 2.70
CA GLN A 195 -11.47 -25.26 3.88
C GLN A 195 -12.83 -25.96 3.73
N GLY A 196 -13.08 -26.65 2.62
CA GLY A 196 -14.37 -27.25 2.31
C GLY A 196 -15.44 -26.25 1.81
N LYS A 197 -15.10 -24.99 1.60
CA LYS A 197 -15.98 -23.91 1.11
C LYS A 197 -16.07 -23.96 -0.42
N LYS A 198 -16.47 -25.12 -0.98
CA LYS A 198 -16.45 -25.39 -2.43
C LYS A 198 -17.32 -24.42 -3.24
N ASP A 199 -18.51 -24.08 -2.74
CA ASP A 199 -19.43 -23.17 -3.44
C ASP A 199 -18.84 -21.76 -3.60
N ASP A 200 -18.13 -21.28 -2.57
CA ASP A 200 -17.47 -19.95 -2.62
C ASP A 200 -16.26 -19.99 -3.55
N ALA A 201 -15.48 -21.07 -3.55
CA ALA A 201 -14.40 -21.27 -4.50
C ALA A 201 -14.91 -21.32 -5.95
N LEU A 202 -15.98 -22.07 -6.21
CA LEU A 202 -16.60 -22.18 -7.53
C LEU A 202 -17.04 -20.83 -8.09
N LYS A 203 -17.68 -19.99 -7.26
CA LYS A 203 -18.05 -18.62 -7.65
C LYS A 203 -16.83 -17.83 -8.11
N ILE A 204 -15.73 -17.88 -7.36
CA ILE A 204 -14.50 -17.15 -7.73
C ILE A 204 -13.92 -17.69 -9.04
N TYR A 205 -13.88 -19.00 -9.26
CA TYR A 205 -13.39 -19.58 -10.51
C TYR A 205 -14.23 -19.14 -11.72
N GLN A 206 -15.56 -19.12 -11.55
CA GLN A 206 -16.48 -18.64 -12.58
C GLN A 206 -16.30 -17.14 -12.87
N ASP A 207 -16.11 -16.33 -11.85
CA ASP A 207 -15.83 -14.90 -11.97
C ASP A 207 -14.49 -14.65 -12.68
N ILE A 208 -13.44 -15.43 -12.36
CA ILE A 208 -12.17 -15.36 -13.10
C ILE A 208 -12.39 -15.61 -14.58
N LYS A 209 -13.09 -16.69 -14.95
CA LYS A 209 -13.37 -17.01 -16.34
C LYS A 209 -14.13 -15.92 -17.08
N LYS A 210 -15.08 -15.27 -16.41
CA LYS A 210 -15.93 -14.23 -16.96
C LYS A 210 -15.23 -12.88 -17.08
N LYS A 211 -14.49 -12.47 -16.04
CA LYS A 211 -13.92 -11.13 -15.95
C LYS A 211 -12.56 -11.01 -16.66
N TYR A 212 -11.70 -12.02 -16.56
CA TYR A 212 -10.30 -11.94 -17.00
C TYR A 212 -10.08 -12.74 -18.30
N VAL A 213 -10.90 -12.47 -19.31
CA VAL A 213 -10.89 -13.21 -20.59
C VAL A 213 -9.53 -13.16 -21.31
N ASN A 214 -8.72 -12.13 -21.08
CA ASN A 214 -7.40 -11.95 -21.67
C ASN A 214 -6.26 -12.47 -20.78
N SER A 215 -6.55 -13.09 -19.62
CA SER A 215 -5.52 -13.66 -18.76
C SER A 215 -5.01 -15.00 -19.33
N ALA A 216 -3.75 -15.32 -19.02
CA ALA A 216 -3.16 -16.61 -19.41
C ALA A 216 -3.97 -17.79 -18.86
N LEU A 217 -4.49 -17.68 -17.64
CA LEU A 217 -5.30 -18.70 -16.97
C LEU A 217 -6.59 -19.05 -17.73
N VAL A 218 -7.23 -18.05 -18.34
CA VAL A 218 -8.46 -18.26 -19.14
C VAL A 218 -8.12 -18.67 -20.56
N GLN A 219 -7.13 -18.04 -21.20
CA GLN A 219 -6.73 -18.34 -22.57
C GLN A 219 -6.19 -19.78 -22.74
N SER A 220 -5.51 -20.31 -21.72
CA SER A 220 -5.04 -21.70 -21.69
C SER A 220 -6.11 -22.70 -21.31
N GLN A 221 -7.34 -22.26 -20.98
CA GLN A 221 -8.42 -23.08 -20.45
C GLN A 221 -8.07 -23.78 -19.10
N GLU A 222 -7.02 -23.35 -18.42
CA GLU A 222 -6.63 -23.92 -17.14
C GLU A 222 -7.73 -23.73 -16.07
N ILE A 223 -8.39 -22.58 -16.07
CA ILE A 223 -9.48 -22.26 -15.13
C ILE A 223 -10.64 -23.28 -15.20
N ASP A 224 -10.87 -23.91 -16.35
CA ASP A 224 -11.96 -24.86 -16.51
C ASP A 224 -11.77 -26.13 -15.67
N LYS A 225 -10.52 -26.54 -15.45
CA LYS A 225 -10.19 -27.67 -14.58
C LYS A 225 -10.59 -27.39 -13.12
N TYR A 226 -10.40 -26.16 -12.65
CA TYR A 226 -10.80 -25.75 -11.30
C TYR A 226 -12.32 -25.67 -11.17
N ILE A 227 -13.02 -25.14 -12.19
CA ILE A 227 -14.48 -25.08 -12.22
C ILE A 227 -15.06 -26.50 -12.18
N GLU A 228 -14.57 -27.40 -13.03
CA GLU A 228 -15.05 -28.79 -13.07
C GLU A 228 -14.81 -29.50 -11.73
N ARG A 229 -13.63 -29.35 -11.14
CA ARG A 229 -13.28 -29.97 -9.85
C ARG A 229 -14.19 -29.48 -8.72
N ALA A 230 -14.46 -28.18 -8.64
CA ALA A 230 -15.30 -27.61 -7.59
C ALA A 230 -16.80 -27.86 -7.79
N SER A 231 -17.24 -28.22 -9.01
CA SER A 231 -18.64 -28.53 -9.35
C SER A 231 -19.07 -29.95 -8.99
N ARG A 232 -18.12 -30.81 -8.62
CA ARG A 232 -18.32 -32.19 -8.17
C ARG A 232 -18.44 -32.25 -6.65
#